data_2875bdb5f466ae7bc57ac3ad17222c70
#
_entry.id   2875bdb5f466ae7bc57ac3ad17222c70
#
_cell.length_a   1.000
_cell.length_b   1.000
_cell.length_c   1.000
_cell.angle_alpha   90.00
_cell.angle_beta   90.00
_cell.angle_gamma   90.00
#
_symmetry.space_group_name_H-M   'P 1'
#
loop_
_entity.id
_entity.type
_entity.pdbx_description
1 polymer ?
#
loop_
_entity_poly.entity_id
_entity_poly.type
_entity_poly.pdbx_seq_one_letter_code
_entity_poly.pdbx_strand_id
1 'polypeptide(L)'
;MLQELEIKALKGESKISRLKIKPDSKRKPLKKPKWIRIRHTNSSKVNELKKTLRSQDLFTVCEEAQCPNLSECFNHGTATFMIMGQICTRRCPFCDVAHGRPKSLDKNEPSHLADTISKMSLKYVVITSVDRDDLRDGGAGHFKECIDAIRIKTPKVKIEILTPDFRGRVDRKTSCRERV
;
A
#
# COMPACT_ATOMS: atom_id res chain seq x y z
N MET A 1 -18.01 7.08 5.75
CA MET A 1 -18.46 8.09 4.73
C MET A 1 -17.77 9.44 4.90
N LEU A 2 -17.88 10.16 6.01
CA LEU A 2 -17.15 11.45 6.21
C LEU A 2 -15.63 11.30 6.14
N GLN A 3 -15.06 10.27 6.76
CA GLN A 3 -13.64 9.99 6.76
C GLN A 3 -13.08 9.65 5.36
N GLU A 4 -13.86 8.98 4.52
CA GLU A 4 -13.48 8.70 3.12
C GLU A 4 -13.50 9.97 2.25
N LEU A 5 -14.41 10.89 2.52
CA LEU A 5 -14.46 12.20 1.84
C LEU A 5 -13.27 13.05 2.22
N GLU A 6 -12.88 13.07 3.50
CA GLU A 6 -11.68 13.79 3.97
C GLU A 6 -10.40 13.24 3.32
N ILE A 7 -10.28 11.92 3.22
CA ILE A 7 -9.12 11.28 2.57
C ILE A 7 -9.07 11.58 1.07
N LYS A 8 -10.22 11.58 0.38
CA LYS A 8 -10.29 11.98 -1.03
C LYS A 8 -9.82 13.41 -1.26
N ALA A 9 -10.14 14.33 -0.35
CA ALA A 9 -9.69 15.72 -0.42
C ALA A 9 -8.16 15.88 -0.27
N LEU A 10 -7.47 14.87 0.27
CA LEU A 10 -6.01 14.86 0.45
C LEU A 10 -5.26 14.20 -0.74
N LYS A 11 -5.95 13.81 -1.79
CA LYS A 11 -5.41 13.17 -3.01
C LYS A 11 -5.49 14.10 -4.23
N GLY A 12 -4.93 13.67 -5.35
CA GLY A 12 -5.11 14.27 -6.67
C GLY A 12 -4.77 15.74 -6.75
N GLU A 13 -5.74 16.58 -7.08
CA GLU A 13 -5.55 18.02 -7.31
C GLU A 13 -4.92 18.77 -6.14
N SER A 14 -5.20 18.38 -4.90
CA SER A 14 -4.58 19.00 -3.72
C SER A 14 -3.06 18.83 -3.68
N LYS A 15 -2.53 17.76 -4.29
CA LYS A 15 -1.09 17.52 -4.43
C LYS A 15 -0.49 18.33 -5.57
N ILE A 16 -1.21 18.40 -6.70
CA ILE A 16 -0.76 19.02 -7.95
C ILE A 16 -0.82 20.55 -7.83
N SER A 17 -1.76 21.10 -7.04
CA SER A 17 -1.97 22.54 -6.90
C SER A 17 -0.73 23.34 -6.46
N ARG A 18 0.24 22.68 -5.80
CA ARG A 18 1.50 23.30 -5.32
C ARG A 18 2.67 23.13 -6.28
N LEU A 19 2.50 22.42 -7.40
CA LEU A 19 3.55 22.32 -8.41
C LEU A 19 3.74 23.66 -9.11
N LYS A 20 5.00 24.07 -9.28
CA LYS A 20 5.35 25.28 -10.05
C LYS A 20 4.94 25.17 -11.52
N ILE A 21 4.99 23.97 -12.07
CA ILE A 21 4.59 23.64 -13.44
C ILE A 21 3.22 22.96 -13.37
N LYS A 22 2.17 23.63 -13.85
CA LYS A 22 0.83 23.04 -13.94
C LYS A 22 0.74 22.18 -15.21
N PRO A 23 0.13 21.00 -15.16
CA PRO A 23 -0.16 20.22 -16.34
C PRO A 23 -1.01 21.06 -17.31
N ASP A 24 -0.71 21.01 -18.60
CA ASP A 24 -1.50 21.67 -19.63
C ASP A 24 -2.88 20.98 -19.73
N SER A 25 -3.88 21.61 -19.15
CA SER A 25 -5.26 21.10 -19.13
C SER A 25 -5.91 21.04 -20.54
N LYS A 26 -5.31 21.73 -21.53
CA LYS A 26 -5.80 21.74 -22.90
C LYS A 26 -5.28 20.53 -23.72
N ARG A 27 -4.29 19.81 -23.20
CA ARG A 27 -3.72 18.67 -23.90
C ARG A 27 -4.67 17.49 -23.85
N LYS A 28 -5.28 17.14 -24.98
CA LYS A 28 -6.12 15.95 -25.08
C LYS A 28 -5.27 14.70 -24.81
N PRO A 29 -5.73 13.80 -23.95
CA PRO A 29 -5.00 12.55 -23.70
C PRO A 29 -4.87 11.76 -25.01
N LEU A 30 -3.68 11.23 -25.26
CA LEU A 30 -3.43 10.38 -26.42
C LEU A 30 -4.30 9.11 -26.32
N LYS A 31 -4.84 8.67 -27.47
CA LYS A 31 -5.56 7.39 -27.53
C LYS A 31 -4.60 6.26 -27.16
N LYS A 32 -5.01 5.42 -26.22
CA LYS A 32 -4.24 4.21 -25.89
C LYS A 32 -4.15 3.28 -27.09
N PRO A 33 -2.98 2.68 -27.38
CA PRO A 33 -2.84 1.68 -28.43
C PRO A 33 -3.83 0.51 -28.24
N LYS A 34 -4.30 -0.08 -29.34
CA LYS A 34 -5.32 -1.17 -29.30
C LYS A 34 -4.86 -2.42 -28.54
N TRP A 35 -3.55 -2.63 -28.39
CA TRP A 35 -2.98 -3.76 -27.68
C TRP A 35 -2.99 -3.58 -26.14
N ILE A 36 -3.13 -2.35 -25.64
CA ILE A 36 -3.33 -2.10 -24.20
C ILE A 36 -4.77 -2.46 -23.85
N ARG A 37 -4.96 -3.69 -23.40
CA ARG A 37 -6.25 -4.19 -22.93
C ARG A 37 -6.14 -4.65 -21.50
N ILE A 38 -7.02 -4.16 -20.64
CA ILE A 38 -7.17 -4.64 -19.27
C ILE A 38 -8.09 -5.86 -19.33
N ARG A 39 -7.63 -7.02 -18.85
CA ARG A 39 -8.50 -8.17 -18.63
C ARG A 39 -9.27 -7.93 -17.33
N HIS A 40 -10.50 -7.49 -17.43
CA HIS A 40 -11.41 -7.39 -16.29
C HIS A 40 -11.83 -8.82 -15.90
N THR A 41 -11.21 -9.35 -14.86
CA THR A 41 -11.71 -10.56 -14.20
C THR A 41 -12.57 -10.13 -13.02
N ASN A 42 -13.86 -10.03 -13.24
CA ASN A 42 -14.85 -9.81 -12.17
C ASN A 42 -15.05 -11.15 -11.42
N SER A 43 -14.02 -11.62 -10.71
CA SER A 43 -14.14 -12.88 -9.98
C SER A 43 -14.76 -12.60 -8.60
N SER A 44 -15.70 -13.46 -8.19
CA SER A 44 -16.27 -13.49 -6.84
C SER A 44 -15.17 -13.48 -5.78
N LYS A 45 -14.06 -14.17 -6.06
CA LYS A 45 -12.86 -14.23 -5.22
C LYS A 45 -12.23 -12.87 -4.96
N VAL A 46 -12.10 -12.00 -5.96
CA VAL A 46 -11.56 -10.64 -5.79
C VAL A 46 -12.47 -9.79 -4.91
N ASN A 47 -13.78 -9.92 -5.06
CA ASN A 47 -14.73 -9.18 -4.24
C ASN A 47 -14.73 -9.66 -2.78
N GLU A 48 -14.58 -10.95 -2.55
CA GLU A 48 -14.43 -11.53 -1.22
C GLU A 48 -13.14 -11.06 -0.54
N LEU A 49 -12.03 -11.04 -1.28
CA LEU A 49 -10.75 -10.52 -0.79
C LEU A 49 -10.85 -9.05 -0.40
N LYS A 50 -11.50 -8.22 -1.22
CA LYS A 50 -11.74 -6.81 -0.87
C LYS A 50 -12.58 -6.65 0.40
N LYS A 51 -13.60 -7.49 0.59
CA LYS A 51 -14.39 -7.50 1.83
C LYS A 51 -13.54 -7.87 3.04
N THR A 52 -12.68 -8.87 2.90
CA THR A 52 -11.75 -9.30 3.97
C THR A 52 -10.78 -8.17 4.35
N LEU A 53 -10.18 -7.50 3.37
CA LEU A 53 -9.29 -6.36 3.62
C LEU A 53 -10.01 -5.24 4.39
N ARG A 54 -11.24 -4.89 3.98
CA ARG A 54 -12.02 -3.85 4.66
C ARG A 54 -12.40 -4.24 6.10
N SER A 55 -12.74 -5.50 6.34
CA SER A 55 -13.12 -5.98 7.67
C SER A 55 -11.95 -6.01 8.65
N GLN A 56 -10.71 -6.00 8.16
CA GLN A 56 -9.48 -6.03 8.96
C GLN A 56 -8.74 -4.67 8.96
N ASP A 57 -9.37 -3.62 8.39
CA ASP A 57 -8.78 -2.27 8.23
C ASP A 57 -7.40 -2.28 7.57
N LEU A 58 -7.22 -3.20 6.60
CA LEU A 58 -5.97 -3.34 5.84
C LEU A 58 -6.07 -2.65 4.49
N PHE A 59 -4.95 -2.10 4.06
CA PHE A 59 -4.81 -1.36 2.81
C PHE A 59 -3.86 -2.06 1.85
N THR A 60 -4.18 -2.00 0.56
CA THR A 60 -3.30 -2.49 -0.50
C THR A 60 -2.97 -1.37 -1.47
N VAL A 61 -1.72 -1.29 -1.89
CA VAL A 61 -1.31 -0.35 -2.96
C VAL A 61 -2.08 -0.65 -4.25
N CYS A 62 -2.43 -1.92 -4.47
CA CYS A 62 -3.20 -2.33 -5.64
C CYS A 62 -4.57 -1.64 -5.73
N GLU A 63 -5.22 -1.38 -4.58
CA GLU A 63 -6.49 -0.65 -4.54
C GLU A 63 -6.26 0.87 -4.52
N GLU A 64 -5.34 1.35 -3.70
CA GLU A 64 -5.06 2.79 -3.55
C GLU A 64 -4.56 3.43 -4.86
N ALA A 65 -3.70 2.72 -5.61
CA ALA A 65 -3.19 3.15 -6.91
C ALA A 65 -4.10 2.77 -8.09
N GLN A 66 -5.30 2.21 -7.82
CA GLN A 66 -6.24 1.77 -8.87
C GLN A 66 -5.55 0.88 -9.92
N CYS A 67 -4.73 -0.07 -9.47
CA CYS A 67 -3.92 -0.91 -10.33
C CYS A 67 -4.80 -1.76 -11.27
N PRO A 68 -4.61 -1.70 -12.60
CA PRO A 68 -5.39 -2.48 -13.55
C PRO A 68 -5.15 -3.99 -13.45
N ASN A 69 -4.03 -4.41 -12.87
CA ASN A 69 -3.63 -5.82 -12.75
C ASN A 69 -4.08 -6.47 -11.42
N LEU A 70 -4.78 -5.73 -10.55
CA LEU A 70 -5.20 -6.20 -9.23
C LEU A 70 -5.84 -7.59 -9.28
N SER A 71 -6.79 -7.80 -10.18
CA SER A 71 -7.51 -9.07 -10.29
C SER A 71 -6.61 -10.23 -10.69
N GLU A 72 -5.65 -9.99 -11.58
CA GLU A 72 -4.68 -10.99 -12.02
C GLU A 72 -3.72 -11.36 -10.89
N CYS A 73 -3.14 -10.37 -10.23
CA CYS A 73 -2.22 -10.57 -9.10
C CYS A 73 -2.89 -11.36 -7.95
N PHE A 74 -4.10 -10.97 -7.57
CA PHE A 74 -4.84 -11.66 -6.50
C PHE A 74 -5.16 -13.10 -6.87
N ASN A 75 -5.52 -13.37 -8.13
CA ASN A 75 -5.77 -14.74 -8.59
C ASN A 75 -4.51 -15.62 -8.57
N HIS A 76 -3.33 -15.03 -8.81
CA HIS A 76 -2.04 -15.73 -8.73
C HIS A 76 -1.49 -15.85 -7.31
N GLY A 77 -2.20 -15.34 -6.31
CA GLY A 77 -1.78 -15.39 -4.91
C GLY A 77 -0.69 -14.38 -4.58
N THR A 78 -0.70 -13.22 -5.25
CA THR A 78 0.22 -12.11 -5.01
C THR A 78 -0.55 -10.87 -4.60
N ALA A 79 -0.10 -10.18 -3.54
CA ALA A 79 -0.67 -8.91 -3.10
C ALA A 79 0.41 -7.97 -2.59
N THR A 80 0.17 -6.66 -2.73
CA THR A 80 1.04 -5.60 -2.18
C THR A 80 0.30 -4.88 -1.07
N PHE A 81 0.67 -5.13 0.16
CA PHE A 81 0.09 -4.48 1.33
C PHE A 81 0.80 -3.16 1.64
N MET A 82 0.02 -2.20 2.09
CA MET A 82 0.50 -0.91 2.56
C MET A 82 0.21 -0.81 4.05
N ILE A 83 1.25 -0.89 4.87
CA ILE A 83 1.15 -0.84 6.34
C ILE A 83 1.28 0.58 6.88
N MET A 84 0.96 0.75 8.17
CA MET A 84 0.97 2.01 8.92
C MET A 84 -0.12 2.99 8.49
N GLY A 85 -1.20 2.47 7.91
CA GLY A 85 -2.39 3.23 7.53
C GLY A 85 -2.35 3.76 6.10
N GLN A 86 -3.25 4.69 5.80
CA GLN A 86 -3.50 5.19 4.43
C GLN A 86 -3.13 6.68 4.23
N ILE A 87 -2.55 7.32 5.24
CA ILE A 87 -2.14 8.73 5.18
C ILE A 87 -0.63 8.83 5.34
N CYS A 88 0.04 9.39 4.34
CA CYS A 88 1.47 9.59 4.30
C CYS A 88 1.85 10.96 4.85
N THR A 89 2.96 11.08 5.56
CA THR A 89 3.50 12.38 5.99
C THR A 89 4.07 13.19 4.81
N ARG A 90 4.40 12.52 3.70
CA ARG A 90 4.99 13.16 2.51
C ARG A 90 3.98 13.34 1.39
N ARG A 91 4.24 14.36 0.58
CA ARG A 91 3.39 14.79 -0.53
C ARG A 91 4.09 14.62 -1.87
N CYS A 92 4.34 13.38 -2.28
CA CYS A 92 4.95 13.09 -3.57
C CYS A 92 3.94 13.34 -4.71
N PRO A 93 4.24 14.19 -5.71
CA PRO A 93 3.27 14.58 -6.74
C PRO A 93 2.85 13.44 -7.68
N PHE A 94 3.67 12.41 -7.80
CA PHE A 94 3.43 11.21 -8.62
C PHE A 94 2.68 10.09 -7.87
N CYS A 95 2.49 10.23 -6.55
CA CYS A 95 1.89 9.20 -5.71
C CYS A 95 0.43 9.52 -5.42
N ASP A 96 -0.47 8.55 -5.58
CA ASP A 96 -1.92 8.74 -5.33
C ASP A 96 -2.35 8.44 -3.87
N VAL A 97 -1.42 8.03 -3.00
CA VAL A 97 -1.69 7.85 -1.57
C VAL A 97 -2.00 9.20 -0.93
N ALA A 98 -3.01 9.24 -0.06
CA ALA A 98 -3.38 10.46 0.66
C ALA A 98 -2.22 11.00 1.52
N HIS A 99 -2.12 12.32 1.66
CA HIS A 99 -1.10 12.96 2.47
C HIS A 99 -1.72 13.78 3.59
N GLY A 100 -1.05 13.84 4.72
CA GLY A 100 -1.56 14.58 5.88
C GLY A 100 -0.89 14.16 7.17
N ARG A 101 -1.65 14.23 8.26
CA ARG A 101 -1.22 13.78 9.57
C ARG A 101 -1.74 12.35 9.81
N PRO A 102 -0.87 11.33 9.82
CA PRO A 102 -1.28 9.96 10.09
C PRO A 102 -1.84 9.80 11.51
N LYS A 103 -2.68 8.79 11.68
CA LYS A 103 -3.11 8.34 13.01
C LYS A 103 -1.99 7.57 13.72
N SER A 104 -2.17 7.26 15.01
CA SER A 104 -1.31 6.32 15.73
C SER A 104 -1.26 4.97 15.03
N LEU A 105 -0.15 4.26 15.20
CA LEU A 105 -0.01 2.90 14.67
C LEU A 105 -1.06 1.98 15.32
N ASP A 106 -1.67 1.13 14.51
CA ASP A 106 -2.53 0.06 15.01
C ASP A 106 -1.65 -1.11 15.48
N LYS A 107 -1.72 -1.40 16.77
CA LYS A 107 -0.98 -2.52 17.38
C LYS A 107 -1.43 -3.89 16.86
N ASN A 108 -2.64 -3.99 16.34
CA ASN A 108 -3.20 -5.23 15.83
C ASN A 108 -2.89 -5.44 14.33
N GLU A 109 -2.41 -4.42 13.62
CA GLU A 109 -2.10 -4.50 12.19
C GLU A 109 -1.18 -5.69 11.84
N PRO A 110 -0.08 -5.99 12.57
CA PRO A 110 0.76 -7.16 12.30
C PRO A 110 -0.02 -8.48 12.34
N SER A 111 -0.88 -8.65 13.33
CA SER A 111 -1.72 -9.85 13.48
C SER A 111 -2.76 -9.95 12.36
N HIS A 112 -3.49 -8.86 12.09
CA HIS A 112 -4.48 -8.80 11.03
C HIS A 112 -3.87 -9.07 9.66
N LEU A 113 -2.68 -8.53 9.41
CA LEU A 113 -1.93 -8.75 8.17
C LEU A 113 -1.56 -10.23 8.00
N ALA A 114 -0.97 -10.85 9.02
CA ALA A 114 -0.61 -12.26 8.99
C ALA A 114 -1.84 -13.17 8.81
N ASP A 115 -2.95 -12.85 9.47
CA ASP A 115 -4.22 -13.56 9.34
C ASP A 115 -4.78 -13.48 7.93
N THR A 116 -4.75 -12.30 7.35
CA THR A 116 -5.25 -12.06 6.01
C THR A 116 -4.41 -12.79 4.96
N ILE A 117 -3.09 -12.73 5.05
CA ILE A 117 -2.16 -13.46 4.17
C ILE A 117 -2.45 -14.96 4.21
N SER A 118 -2.66 -15.51 5.42
CA SER A 118 -2.99 -16.92 5.61
C SER A 118 -4.35 -17.27 5.00
N LYS A 119 -5.41 -16.51 5.30
CA LYS A 119 -6.77 -16.71 4.76
C LYS A 119 -6.80 -16.62 3.24
N MET A 120 -6.06 -15.69 2.66
CA MET A 120 -5.94 -15.52 1.21
C MET A 120 -5.07 -16.58 0.55
N SER A 121 -4.37 -17.42 1.31
CA SER A 121 -3.42 -18.43 0.80
C SER A 121 -2.41 -17.81 -0.16
N LEU A 122 -1.88 -16.65 0.18
CA LEU A 122 -0.91 -15.96 -0.66
C LEU A 122 0.41 -16.71 -0.70
N LYS A 123 1.05 -16.70 -1.87
CA LYS A 123 2.36 -17.32 -2.11
C LYS A 123 3.49 -16.28 -2.08
N TYR A 124 3.16 -15.05 -2.46
CA TYR A 124 4.08 -13.94 -2.58
C TYR A 124 3.41 -12.67 -2.08
N VAL A 125 4.05 -11.97 -1.16
CA VAL A 125 3.55 -10.72 -0.61
C VAL A 125 4.62 -9.64 -0.70
N VAL A 126 4.21 -8.47 -1.15
CA VAL A 126 5.02 -7.26 -1.09
C VAL A 126 4.50 -6.42 0.06
N ILE A 127 5.38 -5.99 0.95
CA ILE A 127 5.05 -5.11 2.06
C ILE A 127 5.71 -3.76 1.80
N THR A 128 4.90 -2.75 1.70
CA THR A 128 5.34 -1.36 1.64
C THR A 128 4.61 -0.55 2.72
N SER A 129 4.93 0.72 2.84
CA SER A 129 4.29 1.59 3.83
C SER A 129 4.08 3.00 3.30
N VAL A 130 3.23 3.74 4.00
CA VAL A 130 3.29 5.20 3.97
C VAL A 130 4.56 5.68 4.69
N ASP A 131 5.08 6.87 4.31
CA ASP A 131 6.15 7.50 5.08
C ASP A 131 5.61 8.00 6.41
N ARG A 132 6.33 7.69 7.47
CA ARG A 132 6.02 8.04 8.86
C ARG A 132 7.14 8.88 9.46
N ASP A 133 7.38 10.05 8.86
CA ASP A 133 8.37 11.00 9.36
C ASP A 133 8.04 11.56 10.75
N ASP A 134 6.81 11.35 11.20
CA ASP A 134 6.32 11.64 12.55
C ASP A 134 6.87 10.67 13.61
N LEU A 135 7.28 9.47 13.20
CA LEU A 135 7.85 8.47 14.10
C LEU A 135 9.36 8.59 14.17
N ARG A 136 9.92 8.39 15.37
CA ARG A 136 11.36 8.48 15.59
C ARG A 136 12.16 7.48 14.77
N ASP A 137 11.65 6.27 14.61
CA ASP A 137 12.26 5.19 13.84
C ASP A 137 11.76 5.11 12.38
N GLY A 138 10.85 6.03 11.99
CA GLY A 138 10.23 6.00 10.65
C GLY A 138 9.34 4.78 10.43
N GLY A 139 8.95 4.04 11.49
CA GLY A 139 8.14 2.85 11.41
C GLY A 139 8.92 1.54 11.22
N ALA A 140 10.26 1.55 11.36
CA ALA A 140 11.08 0.35 11.18
C ALA A 140 10.71 -0.78 12.16
N GLY A 141 10.38 -0.43 13.42
CA GLY A 141 9.89 -1.39 14.43
C GLY A 141 8.61 -2.07 14.00
N HIS A 142 7.66 -1.31 13.47
CA HIS A 142 6.39 -1.84 13.00
C HIS A 142 6.54 -2.75 11.76
N PHE A 143 7.45 -2.42 10.85
CA PHE A 143 7.81 -3.32 9.74
C PHE A 143 8.29 -4.68 10.26
N LYS A 144 9.18 -4.65 11.25
CA LYS A 144 9.70 -5.85 11.89
C LYS A 144 8.58 -6.70 12.49
N GLU A 145 7.68 -6.08 13.25
CA GLU A 145 6.55 -6.77 13.89
C GLU A 145 5.63 -7.44 12.84
N CYS A 146 5.37 -6.75 11.72
CA CYS A 146 4.59 -7.30 10.61
C CYS A 146 5.28 -8.52 9.99
N ILE A 147 6.59 -8.45 9.73
CA ILE A 147 7.35 -9.56 9.15
C ILE A 147 7.37 -10.75 10.10
N ASP A 148 7.66 -10.52 11.38
CA ASP A 148 7.71 -11.57 12.40
C ASP A 148 6.34 -12.29 12.51
N ALA A 149 5.25 -11.54 12.54
CA ALA A 149 3.89 -12.10 12.58
C ALA A 149 3.58 -12.97 11.36
N ILE A 150 3.97 -12.52 10.16
CA ILE A 150 3.79 -13.29 8.93
C ILE A 150 4.63 -14.56 8.96
N ARG A 151 5.88 -14.50 9.41
CA ARG A 151 6.78 -15.65 9.47
C ARG A 151 6.28 -16.72 10.43
N ILE A 152 5.72 -16.31 11.58
CA ILE A 152 5.12 -17.22 12.54
C ILE A 152 3.91 -17.95 11.92
N LYS A 153 3.04 -17.23 11.24
CA LYS A 153 1.78 -17.79 10.74
C LYS A 153 1.89 -18.48 9.38
N THR A 154 2.71 -17.94 8.49
CA THR A 154 2.91 -18.43 7.11
C THR A 154 4.39 -18.48 6.73
N PRO A 155 5.15 -19.43 7.30
CA PRO A 155 6.62 -19.48 7.15
C PRO A 155 7.10 -19.67 5.71
N LYS A 156 6.25 -20.23 4.83
CA LYS A 156 6.60 -20.52 3.43
C LYS A 156 6.30 -19.39 2.46
N VAL A 157 5.61 -18.33 2.88
CA VAL A 157 5.29 -17.20 1.99
C VAL A 157 6.57 -16.43 1.64
N LYS A 158 6.72 -16.06 0.38
CA LYS A 158 7.81 -15.18 -0.04
C LYS A 158 7.43 -13.75 0.29
N ILE A 159 8.31 -13.05 1.00
CA ILE A 159 8.12 -11.65 1.40
C ILE A 159 9.13 -10.78 0.65
N GLU A 160 8.64 -9.79 -0.02
CA GLU A 160 9.41 -8.67 -0.56
C GLU A 160 9.09 -7.41 0.23
N ILE A 161 10.08 -6.56 0.46
CA ILE A 161 9.92 -5.33 1.22
C ILE A 161 10.33 -4.14 0.36
N LEU A 162 9.41 -3.17 0.25
CA LEU A 162 9.68 -1.84 -0.30
C LEU A 162 9.73 -0.86 0.86
N THR A 163 10.92 -0.68 1.42
CA THR A 163 11.13 0.22 2.56
C THR A 163 11.11 1.69 2.14
N PRO A 164 10.62 2.60 3.00
CA PRO A 164 10.86 4.03 2.83
C PRO A 164 12.36 4.34 2.94
N ASP A 165 12.75 5.57 2.61
CA ASP A 165 14.16 5.98 2.69
C ASP A 165 14.67 6.16 4.13
N PHE A 166 13.77 6.14 5.13
CA PHE A 166 14.08 6.37 6.55
C PHE A 166 14.93 7.63 6.79
N ARG A 167 14.76 8.66 5.95
CA ARG A 167 15.57 9.90 6.01
C ARG A 167 17.08 9.64 5.92
N GLY A 168 17.48 8.67 5.10
CA GLY A 168 18.89 8.31 4.91
C GLY A 168 19.53 7.50 6.05
N ARG A 169 18.78 7.10 7.05
CA ARG A 169 19.29 6.26 8.15
C ARG A 169 19.46 4.82 7.70
N VAL A 170 20.68 4.43 7.42
CA VAL A 170 21.03 3.10 6.88
C VAL A 170 20.79 1.98 7.90
N ASP A 171 21.02 2.24 9.19
CA ASP A 171 20.78 1.33 10.31
C ASP A 171 19.37 0.73 10.30
N ARG A 172 18.37 1.54 9.99
CA ARG A 172 16.96 1.12 9.93
C ARG A 172 16.64 0.25 8.71
N LYS A 173 17.26 0.54 7.57
CA LYS A 173 17.14 -0.28 6.36
C LYS A 173 17.73 -1.68 6.56
N THR A 174 18.86 -1.76 7.24
CA THR A 174 19.54 -3.02 7.54
C THR A 174 18.67 -3.90 8.45
N SER A 175 18.08 -3.34 9.51
CA SER A 175 17.20 -4.07 10.42
C SER A 175 15.98 -4.71 9.70
N CYS A 176 15.48 -4.10 8.62
CA CYS A 176 14.42 -4.69 7.81
C CYS A 176 14.93 -5.79 6.88
N ARG A 177 16.16 -5.68 6.34
CA ARG A 177 16.72 -6.63 5.37
C ARG A 177 17.16 -7.94 5.99
N GLU A 178 17.68 -7.92 7.21
CA GLU A 178 18.21 -9.11 7.88
C GLU A 178 17.14 -10.13 8.30
N ARG A 179 15.85 -9.79 8.16
CA ARG A 179 14.71 -10.59 8.65
C ARG A 179 13.80 -11.14 7.55
N VAL A 180 14.14 -10.92 6.30
CA VAL A 180 13.34 -11.37 5.13
C VAL A 180 13.79 -12.71 4.60
#